data_b8c1672b063fce203d330a4a29ba0476
#
_entry.id   b8c1672b063fce203d330a4a29ba0476
#
_cell.length_a   1.000
_cell.length_b   1.000
_cell.length_c   1.000
_cell.angle_alpha   90.00
_cell.angle_beta   90.00
_cell.angle_gamma   90.00
#
_symmetry.space_group_name_H-M   'P 1'
#
loop_
_entity.id
_entity.type
_entity.pdbx_description
1 polymer ?
#
loop_
_entity_poly.entity_id
_entity_poly.type
_entity_poly.pdbx_seq_one_letter_code
_entity_poly.pdbx_strand_id
1 'polypeptide(L)'
;MKLKIDDVRTRFIKHLGGEPGSVYASPGRINLIGEHTDYNGGFVFPGAVEQGMIAEIRPNGTRTIKAYSIDLKDYAEFSIDDEKGPKASHFRYIFGVVREMMALGVPVEGFDTAFAGDVPNGAGMSSSAALESCYAFAMNDLFGGNKIDKMTLAKVGQATEHKYIGVNCGIMDQFASVFGKKGNLMRLDCRSGEFEYFPWNPTGYKLVLINSCVKHELVGSPYNDRRNSCENCVKAIKELHPEKEITTLREATWEELKEIEGKVSAEDIKRATFVLGEKDRVLAVCDALEKGDYETVGQKMYETHYGLSKDYEVSCEELDFLNDIAKECSVTGSRIMGGGFGGCTINLVAEELYDNFVKTAVSKFEAKYGKKPIVIDVVIGDGSRKLC
;
A
#
# COMPACT_ATOMS: atom_id res chain seq x y z
N MET A 1 -9.26 14.07 2.39
CA MET A 1 -10.23 13.17 3.08
C MET A 1 -11.61 13.80 3.00
N LYS A 2 -12.60 13.05 2.50
CA LYS A 2 -14.00 13.51 2.41
C LYS A 2 -14.76 13.26 3.73
N LEU A 3 -14.24 12.36 4.55
CA LEU A 3 -14.79 12.01 5.86
C LEU A 3 -14.62 13.17 6.84
N LYS A 4 -15.70 13.51 7.57
CA LYS A 4 -15.71 14.55 8.59
C LYS A 4 -15.73 13.92 9.98
N ILE A 5 -15.03 14.53 10.92
CA ILE A 5 -15.00 14.10 12.33
C ILE A 5 -16.42 13.99 12.88
N ASP A 6 -17.27 14.99 12.62
CA ASP A 6 -18.64 15.05 13.14
C ASP A 6 -19.51 13.90 12.67
N ASP A 7 -19.31 13.41 11.42
CA ASP A 7 -20.05 12.27 10.89
C ASP A 7 -19.67 10.97 11.64
N VAL A 8 -18.38 10.77 11.89
CA VAL A 8 -17.89 9.58 12.63
C VAL A 8 -18.35 9.65 14.07
N ARG A 9 -18.20 10.81 14.73
CA ARG A 9 -18.63 11.05 16.12
C ARG A 9 -20.14 10.82 16.31
N THR A 10 -20.95 11.33 15.40
CA THR A 10 -22.39 11.09 15.43
C THR A 10 -22.74 9.61 15.37
N ARG A 11 -22.04 8.84 14.52
CA ARG A 11 -22.22 7.39 14.41
C ARG A 11 -21.68 6.65 15.63
N PHE A 12 -20.53 7.07 16.16
CA PHE A 12 -19.94 6.53 17.37
C PHE A 12 -20.96 6.62 18.55
N ILE A 13 -21.46 7.83 18.85
CA ILE A 13 -22.42 8.05 19.93
C ILE A 13 -23.73 7.24 19.68
N LYS A 14 -24.21 7.23 18.43
CA LYS A 14 -25.46 6.52 18.09
C LYS A 14 -25.38 5.00 18.35
N HIS A 15 -24.25 4.38 18.02
CA HIS A 15 -24.14 2.91 18.06
C HIS A 15 -23.48 2.37 19.33
N LEU A 16 -22.63 3.16 19.99
CA LEU A 16 -21.86 2.75 21.15
C LEU A 16 -22.25 3.52 22.44
N GLY A 17 -22.98 4.62 22.29
CA GLY A 17 -23.43 5.45 23.44
C GLY A 17 -22.30 6.19 24.13
N GLY A 18 -22.66 6.92 25.20
CA GLY A 18 -21.72 7.59 26.08
C GLY A 18 -21.04 8.84 25.48
N GLU A 19 -19.95 9.25 26.11
CA GLU A 19 -19.17 10.43 25.71
C GLU A 19 -18.30 10.17 24.47
N PRO A 20 -17.92 11.22 23.72
CA PRO A 20 -16.99 11.08 22.60
C PRO A 20 -15.62 10.56 23.03
N GLY A 21 -14.92 9.93 22.08
CA GLY A 21 -13.54 9.51 22.22
C GLY A 21 -12.54 10.45 21.54
N SER A 22 -11.29 10.02 21.46
CA SER A 22 -10.26 10.64 20.63
C SER A 22 -10.40 10.19 19.19
N VAL A 23 -10.12 11.08 18.24
CA VAL A 23 -10.24 10.81 16.81
C VAL A 23 -8.86 10.74 16.17
N TYR A 24 -8.63 9.68 15.42
CA TYR A 24 -7.40 9.41 14.70
C TYR A 24 -7.67 9.25 13.20
N ALA A 25 -6.68 9.58 12.39
CA ALA A 25 -6.74 9.35 10.95
C ALA A 25 -5.43 8.77 10.45
N SER A 26 -5.53 7.93 9.43
CA SER A 26 -4.39 7.38 8.71
C SER A 26 -4.70 7.26 7.23
N PRO A 27 -3.79 7.69 6.34
CA PRO A 27 -4.01 7.71 4.91
C PRO A 27 -3.80 6.34 4.28
N GLY A 28 -4.44 6.13 3.11
CA GLY A 28 -3.94 5.21 2.12
C GLY A 28 -2.68 5.75 1.43
N ARG A 29 -2.19 5.04 0.43
CA ARG A 29 -0.99 5.44 -0.31
C ARG A 29 -1.13 5.24 -1.81
N ILE A 30 -0.37 6.00 -2.55
CA ILE A 30 0.09 5.62 -3.89
C ILE A 30 1.53 5.10 -3.78
N ASN A 31 2.00 4.43 -4.83
CA ASN A 31 3.41 4.19 -5.03
C ASN A 31 3.74 4.64 -6.46
N LEU A 32 4.69 5.57 -6.63
CA LEU A 32 5.02 6.10 -7.97
C LEU A 32 5.79 5.07 -8.78
N ILE A 33 6.70 4.33 -8.16
CA ILE A 33 7.52 3.27 -8.76
C ILE A 33 8.11 2.37 -7.66
N GLY A 34 8.57 1.15 -7.98
CA GLY A 34 9.15 0.22 -7.01
C GLY A 34 8.14 -0.79 -6.48
N GLU A 35 7.34 -1.39 -7.38
CA GLU A 35 6.42 -2.45 -6.99
C GLU A 35 7.14 -3.80 -6.81
N HIS A 36 6.70 -4.57 -5.81
CA HIS A 36 7.23 -5.89 -5.47
C HIS A 36 8.73 -5.92 -5.08
N THR A 37 9.29 -4.76 -4.74
CA THR A 37 10.69 -4.65 -4.31
C THR A 37 10.85 -4.61 -2.80
N ASP A 38 9.83 -4.26 -2.04
CA ASP A 38 9.88 -4.08 -0.59
C ASP A 38 10.22 -5.37 0.16
N TYR A 39 9.55 -6.47 -0.12
CA TYR A 39 9.88 -7.78 0.47
C TYR A 39 11.15 -8.41 -0.11
N ASN A 40 11.75 -7.80 -1.14
CA ASN A 40 13.07 -8.11 -1.67
C ASN A 40 14.18 -7.19 -1.13
N GLY A 41 13.91 -6.40 -0.08
CA GLY A 41 14.88 -5.46 0.49
C GLY A 41 15.26 -4.30 -0.45
N GLY A 42 14.45 -4.08 -1.49
CA GLY A 42 14.69 -3.05 -2.51
C GLY A 42 14.24 -1.65 -2.09
N PHE A 43 14.21 -0.75 -3.04
CA PHE A 43 13.66 0.59 -2.88
C PHE A 43 12.20 0.65 -3.31
N VAL A 44 11.41 1.45 -2.60
CA VAL A 44 10.06 1.84 -2.98
C VAL A 44 9.92 3.35 -2.95
N PHE A 45 8.92 3.89 -3.68
CA PHE A 45 8.77 5.33 -3.81
C PHE A 45 7.30 5.78 -3.59
N PRO A 46 6.73 5.49 -2.40
CA PRO A 46 5.35 5.81 -2.09
C PRO A 46 5.12 7.27 -1.68
N GLY A 47 3.84 7.65 -1.67
CA GLY A 47 3.34 8.85 -1.04
C GLY A 47 2.01 8.60 -0.36
N ALA A 48 1.81 9.15 0.84
CA ALA A 48 0.51 9.14 1.49
C ALA A 48 -0.48 10.01 0.71
N VAL A 49 -1.74 9.60 0.65
CA VAL A 49 -2.79 10.36 -0.04
C VAL A 49 -3.80 10.95 0.93
N GLU A 50 -4.64 11.88 0.46
CA GLU A 50 -5.67 12.46 1.34
C GLU A 50 -6.77 11.46 1.72
N GLN A 51 -7.06 10.47 0.87
CA GLN A 51 -7.99 9.40 1.18
C GLN A 51 -7.41 8.48 2.26
N GLY A 52 -8.24 8.02 3.19
CA GLY A 52 -7.75 7.18 4.27
C GLY A 52 -8.84 6.63 5.16
N MET A 53 -8.45 6.29 6.37
CA MET A 53 -9.32 5.82 7.44
C MET A 53 -9.38 6.87 8.54
N ILE A 54 -10.54 6.97 9.17
CA ILE A 54 -10.78 7.76 10.37
C ILE A 54 -11.45 6.88 11.41
N ALA A 55 -10.99 6.95 12.65
CA ALA A 55 -11.55 6.19 13.76
C ALA A 55 -11.71 7.07 15.00
N GLU A 56 -12.86 7.02 15.64
CA GLU A 56 -13.07 7.51 17.00
C GLU A 56 -12.93 6.36 17.98
N ILE A 57 -12.12 6.55 19.02
CA ILE A 57 -11.73 5.48 19.95
C ILE A 57 -11.83 6.02 21.38
N ARG A 58 -12.50 5.27 22.27
CA ARG A 58 -12.65 5.58 23.67
C ARG A 58 -12.32 4.35 24.52
N PRO A 59 -11.31 4.41 25.42
CA PRO A 59 -11.08 3.36 26.42
C PRO A 59 -12.35 3.11 27.23
N ASN A 60 -12.67 1.86 27.51
CA ASN A 60 -13.90 1.49 28.22
C ASN A 60 -13.66 0.75 29.55
N GLY A 61 -12.40 0.66 30.00
CA GLY A 61 -12.01 0.06 31.26
C GLY A 61 -12.25 -1.44 31.38
N THR A 62 -12.47 -2.13 30.24
CA THR A 62 -12.72 -3.58 30.18
C THR A 62 -11.61 -4.30 29.40
N ARG A 63 -11.81 -5.59 29.11
CA ARG A 63 -10.95 -6.35 28.18
C ARG A 63 -11.63 -6.58 26.83
N THR A 64 -12.75 -5.90 26.55
CA THR A 64 -13.58 -6.10 25.38
C THR A 64 -13.51 -4.91 24.45
N ILE A 65 -13.34 -5.16 23.15
CA ILE A 65 -13.47 -4.18 22.09
C ILE A 65 -14.87 -4.24 21.52
N LYS A 66 -15.55 -3.08 21.45
CA LYS A 66 -16.82 -2.89 20.73
C LYS A 66 -16.53 -2.04 19.49
N ALA A 67 -16.63 -2.64 18.32
CA ALA A 67 -16.24 -2.01 17.07
C ALA A 67 -17.41 -1.91 16.09
N TYR A 68 -17.64 -0.72 15.54
CA TYR A 68 -18.65 -0.45 14.52
C TYR A 68 -17.98 0.09 13.23
N SER A 69 -18.10 -0.67 12.14
CA SER A 69 -17.72 -0.22 10.81
C SER A 69 -18.88 0.56 10.19
N ILE A 70 -18.66 1.86 9.97
CA ILE A 70 -19.70 2.77 9.46
C ILE A 70 -20.06 2.44 8.01
N ASP A 71 -19.04 2.18 7.17
CA ASP A 71 -19.23 1.94 5.74
C ASP A 71 -19.89 0.61 5.45
N LEU A 72 -19.51 -0.43 6.21
CA LEU A 72 -20.04 -1.78 6.07
C LEU A 72 -21.32 -1.98 6.89
N LYS A 73 -21.67 -1.02 7.77
CA LYS A 73 -22.79 -1.12 8.73
C LYS A 73 -22.72 -2.42 9.55
N ASP A 74 -21.51 -2.79 9.95
CA ASP A 74 -21.20 -4.02 10.65
C ASP A 74 -20.71 -3.73 12.07
N TYR A 75 -21.03 -4.61 13.02
CA TYR A 75 -20.67 -4.48 14.43
C TYR A 75 -20.08 -5.80 14.93
N ALA A 76 -19.03 -5.69 15.72
CA ALA A 76 -18.47 -6.82 16.43
C ALA A 76 -18.08 -6.45 17.87
N GLU A 77 -18.17 -7.45 18.73
CA GLU A 77 -17.68 -7.43 20.10
C GLU A 77 -16.76 -8.63 20.30
N PHE A 78 -15.54 -8.40 20.77
CA PHE A 78 -14.53 -9.44 20.96
C PHE A 78 -13.53 -9.06 22.06
N SER A 79 -12.98 -10.06 22.74
CA SER A 79 -11.96 -9.83 23.77
C SER A 79 -10.58 -9.61 23.17
N ILE A 80 -9.78 -8.73 23.77
CA ILE A 80 -8.36 -8.59 23.46
C ILE A 80 -7.54 -9.82 23.88
N ASP A 81 -8.11 -10.69 24.71
CA ASP A 81 -7.50 -11.93 25.21
C ASP A 81 -7.91 -13.18 24.41
N ASP A 82 -8.82 -13.06 23.42
CA ASP A 82 -9.22 -14.18 22.59
C ASP A 82 -8.02 -14.82 21.88
N GLU A 83 -8.00 -16.14 21.79
CA GLU A 83 -6.96 -16.86 21.04
C GLU A 83 -7.12 -16.64 19.53
N LYS A 84 -8.36 -16.55 19.06
CA LYS A 84 -8.71 -16.34 17.65
C LYS A 84 -9.46 -15.04 17.51
N GLY A 85 -8.98 -14.19 16.64
CA GLY A 85 -9.66 -12.94 16.32
C GLY A 85 -11.03 -13.12 15.67
N PRO A 86 -11.79 -12.03 15.49
CA PRO A 86 -13.08 -12.02 14.85
C PRO A 86 -13.00 -12.56 13.41
N LYS A 87 -14.13 -13.13 12.92
CA LYS A 87 -14.17 -13.75 11.57
C LYS A 87 -14.08 -12.72 10.46
N ALA A 88 -14.75 -11.57 10.61
CA ALA A 88 -14.73 -10.51 9.61
C ALA A 88 -13.34 -9.85 9.54
N SER A 89 -12.76 -9.77 8.34
CA SER A 89 -11.39 -9.32 8.12
C SER A 89 -11.14 -7.91 8.65
N HIS A 90 -12.07 -6.97 8.45
CA HIS A 90 -11.92 -5.57 8.90
C HIS A 90 -11.81 -5.43 10.44
N PHE A 91 -12.44 -6.32 11.22
CA PHE A 91 -12.23 -6.36 12.68
C PHE A 91 -10.97 -7.16 13.07
N ARG A 92 -10.57 -8.13 12.23
CA ARG A 92 -9.36 -8.93 12.47
C ARG A 92 -8.09 -8.07 12.36
N TYR A 93 -8.07 -7.07 11.48
CA TYR A 93 -6.99 -6.07 11.44
C TYR A 93 -6.85 -5.33 12.76
N ILE A 94 -7.97 -4.87 13.35
CA ILE A 94 -7.95 -4.18 14.65
C ILE A 94 -7.44 -5.12 15.74
N PHE A 95 -7.95 -6.35 15.78
CA PHE A 95 -7.51 -7.37 16.72
C PHE A 95 -6.00 -7.65 16.60
N GLY A 96 -5.49 -7.85 15.39
CA GLY A 96 -4.08 -8.11 15.13
C GLY A 96 -3.18 -6.97 15.62
N VAL A 97 -3.53 -5.72 15.30
CA VAL A 97 -2.80 -4.54 15.79
C VAL A 97 -2.76 -4.50 17.33
N VAL A 98 -3.89 -4.72 17.98
CA VAL A 98 -3.96 -4.76 19.46
C VAL A 98 -3.03 -5.84 20.02
N ARG A 99 -3.07 -7.04 19.46
CA ARG A 99 -2.22 -8.17 19.90
C ARG A 99 -0.72 -7.88 19.70
N GLU A 100 -0.34 -7.27 18.58
CA GLU A 100 1.06 -6.90 18.32
C GLU A 100 1.52 -5.75 19.24
N MET A 101 0.67 -4.76 19.52
CA MET A 101 0.98 -3.70 20.50
C MET A 101 1.13 -4.25 21.92
N MET A 102 0.27 -5.19 22.33
CA MET A 102 0.43 -5.89 23.63
C MET A 102 1.73 -6.71 23.68
N ALA A 103 2.13 -7.35 22.60
CA ALA A 103 3.40 -8.08 22.51
C ALA A 103 4.62 -7.16 22.67
N LEU A 104 4.49 -5.87 22.33
CA LEU A 104 5.51 -4.84 22.58
C LEU A 104 5.46 -4.28 24.02
N GLY A 105 4.59 -4.80 24.89
CA GLY A 105 4.44 -4.37 26.28
C GLY A 105 3.55 -3.16 26.48
N VAL A 106 2.80 -2.73 25.46
CA VAL A 106 1.79 -1.67 25.63
C VAL A 106 0.61 -2.22 26.43
N PRO A 107 0.20 -1.59 27.55
CA PRO A 107 -0.88 -2.07 28.42
C PRO A 107 -2.25 -1.73 27.83
N VAL A 108 -2.56 -2.32 26.64
CA VAL A 108 -3.82 -2.07 25.96
C VAL A 108 -4.98 -2.62 26.77
N GLU A 109 -6.02 -1.80 26.95
CA GLU A 109 -7.31 -2.18 27.53
C GLU A 109 -8.37 -2.29 26.41
N GLY A 110 -9.57 -2.73 26.78
CA GLY A 110 -10.73 -2.70 25.89
C GLY A 110 -11.14 -1.26 25.56
N PHE A 111 -11.77 -1.10 24.42
CA PHE A 111 -12.24 0.20 23.95
C PHE A 111 -13.46 0.09 23.06
N ASP A 112 -14.20 1.17 22.99
CA ASP A 112 -15.28 1.35 22.02
C ASP A 112 -14.73 2.10 20.82
N THR A 113 -15.07 1.70 19.59
CA THR A 113 -14.61 2.37 18.38
C THR A 113 -15.62 2.36 17.25
N ALA A 114 -15.71 3.47 16.51
CA ALA A 114 -16.40 3.54 15.23
C ALA A 114 -15.42 4.08 14.18
N PHE A 115 -15.38 3.48 13.01
CA PHE A 115 -14.46 3.83 11.95
C PHE A 115 -15.10 3.83 10.57
N ALA A 116 -14.53 4.64 9.68
CA ALA A 116 -14.92 4.76 8.28
C ALA A 116 -13.69 4.99 7.39
N GLY A 117 -13.79 4.65 6.11
CA GLY A 117 -12.78 4.91 5.11
C GLY A 117 -13.34 5.55 3.84
N ASP A 118 -12.57 6.43 3.21
CA ASP A 118 -12.87 6.96 1.87
C ASP A 118 -11.87 6.49 0.81
N VAL A 119 -11.04 5.49 1.16
CA VAL A 119 -10.23 4.76 0.19
C VAL A 119 -11.17 3.88 -0.64
N PRO A 120 -11.24 4.08 -1.97
CA PRO A 120 -12.12 3.27 -2.80
C PRO A 120 -11.75 1.79 -2.75
N ASN A 121 -12.75 0.93 -2.57
CA ASN A 121 -12.55 -0.51 -2.51
C ASN A 121 -11.88 -1.04 -3.79
N GLY A 122 -10.87 -1.88 -3.63
CA GLY A 122 -10.16 -2.48 -4.74
C GLY A 122 -9.32 -1.50 -5.57
N ALA A 123 -9.05 -0.30 -5.07
CA ALA A 123 -8.22 0.68 -5.78
C ALA A 123 -6.70 0.43 -5.65
N GLY A 124 -6.28 -0.58 -4.91
CA GLY A 124 -4.85 -0.81 -4.65
C GLY A 124 -4.18 0.30 -3.83
N MET A 125 -4.97 1.12 -3.11
CA MET A 125 -4.47 2.24 -2.29
C MET A 125 -4.26 1.87 -0.82
N SER A 126 -4.22 0.59 -0.47
CA SER A 126 -3.93 0.03 0.86
C SER A 126 -4.84 0.53 2.00
N SER A 127 -6.14 0.25 1.89
CA SER A 127 -7.07 0.52 2.97
C SER A 127 -6.77 -0.30 4.24
N SER A 128 -6.20 -1.50 4.10
CA SER A 128 -5.74 -2.33 5.23
C SER A 128 -4.64 -1.63 6.02
N ALA A 129 -3.56 -1.20 5.37
CA ALA A 129 -2.47 -0.49 6.01
C ALA A 129 -2.92 0.84 6.65
N ALA A 130 -3.86 1.55 6.03
CA ALA A 130 -4.47 2.74 6.61
C ALA A 130 -5.22 2.40 7.91
N LEU A 131 -6.00 1.31 7.93
CA LEU A 131 -6.71 0.85 9.12
C LEU A 131 -5.73 0.43 10.22
N GLU A 132 -4.77 -0.42 9.91
CA GLU A 132 -3.74 -0.90 10.83
C GLU A 132 -2.95 0.26 11.46
N SER A 133 -2.46 1.17 10.62
CA SER A 133 -1.67 2.32 11.07
C SER A 133 -2.50 3.29 11.92
N CYS A 134 -3.78 3.46 11.62
CA CYS A 134 -4.70 4.28 12.42
C CYS A 134 -4.81 3.72 13.85
N TYR A 135 -5.01 2.41 13.98
CA TYR A 135 -5.14 1.78 15.30
C TYR A 135 -3.78 1.64 16.00
N ALA A 136 -2.68 1.34 15.31
CA ALA A 136 -1.35 1.29 15.92
C ALA A 136 -0.97 2.66 16.52
N PHE A 137 -1.23 3.73 15.78
CA PHE A 137 -1.00 5.10 16.25
C PHE A 137 -1.89 5.44 17.45
N ALA A 138 -3.18 5.08 17.39
CA ALA A 138 -4.12 5.30 18.48
C ALA A 138 -3.75 4.53 19.76
N MET A 139 -3.36 3.25 19.63
CA MET A 139 -2.94 2.44 20.79
C MET A 139 -1.66 3.00 21.44
N ASN A 140 -0.73 3.51 20.62
CA ASN A 140 0.47 4.16 21.14
C ASN A 140 0.14 5.44 21.92
N ASP A 141 -0.79 6.26 21.42
CA ASP A 141 -1.22 7.49 22.09
C ASP A 141 -2.03 7.20 23.36
N LEU A 142 -3.05 6.36 23.29
CA LEU A 142 -3.99 6.11 24.39
C LEU A 142 -3.38 5.27 25.52
N PHE A 143 -2.54 4.29 25.19
CA PHE A 143 -2.06 3.30 26.16
C PHE A 143 -0.53 3.23 26.25
N GLY A 144 0.19 3.59 25.18
CA GLY A 144 1.65 3.51 25.09
C GLY A 144 2.40 4.76 25.54
N GLY A 145 1.68 5.87 25.81
CA GLY A 145 2.29 7.15 26.14
C GLY A 145 3.21 7.71 25.05
N ASN A 146 2.92 7.37 23.79
CA ASN A 146 3.68 7.77 22.60
C ASN A 146 5.17 7.32 22.61
N LYS A 147 5.48 6.20 23.28
CA LYS A 147 6.86 5.70 23.43
C LYS A 147 7.33 4.81 22.27
N ILE A 148 6.41 4.28 21.48
CA ILE A 148 6.74 3.42 20.33
C ILE A 148 7.06 4.33 19.14
N ASP A 149 8.22 4.10 18.52
CA ASP A 149 8.65 4.86 17.35
C ASP A 149 7.81 4.50 16.09
N LYS A 150 7.82 5.40 15.12
CA LYS A 150 7.02 5.28 13.90
C LYS A 150 7.34 4.04 13.07
N MET A 151 8.62 3.62 12.99
CA MET A 151 9.00 2.43 12.22
C MET A 151 8.46 1.16 12.89
N THR A 152 8.50 1.10 14.20
CA THR A 152 7.91 0.01 14.97
C THR A 152 6.38 -0.02 14.79
N LEU A 153 5.69 1.12 14.76
CA LEU A 153 4.24 1.17 14.46
C LEU A 153 3.93 0.64 13.05
N ALA A 154 4.75 0.96 12.03
CA ALA A 154 4.60 0.40 10.70
C ALA A 154 4.80 -1.13 10.70
N LYS A 155 5.80 -1.63 11.46
CA LYS A 155 6.04 -3.08 11.62
C LYS A 155 4.90 -3.81 12.35
N VAL A 156 4.18 -3.13 13.25
CA VAL A 156 2.96 -3.69 13.87
C VAL A 156 1.89 -4.00 12.82
N GLY A 157 1.65 -3.07 11.89
CA GLY A 157 0.73 -3.31 10.77
C GLY A 157 1.20 -4.47 9.89
N GLN A 158 2.46 -4.49 9.47
CA GLN A 158 3.02 -5.59 8.68
C GLN A 158 2.90 -6.94 9.41
N ALA A 159 3.20 -7.01 10.70
CA ALA A 159 3.06 -8.22 11.50
C ALA A 159 1.59 -8.67 11.59
N THR A 160 0.66 -7.73 11.61
CA THR A 160 -0.79 -8.01 11.57
C THR A 160 -1.17 -8.71 10.26
N GLU A 161 -0.73 -8.19 9.11
CA GLU A 161 -0.96 -8.85 7.81
C GLU A 161 -0.40 -10.27 7.78
N HIS A 162 0.83 -10.47 8.26
CA HIS A 162 1.50 -11.77 8.24
C HIS A 162 0.82 -12.79 9.15
N LYS A 163 0.55 -12.43 10.42
CA LYS A 163 0.13 -13.38 11.45
C LYS A 163 -1.39 -13.60 11.51
N TYR A 164 -2.18 -12.58 11.21
CA TYR A 164 -3.63 -12.61 11.41
C TYR A 164 -4.43 -12.64 10.12
N ILE A 165 -3.85 -12.14 9.00
CA ILE A 165 -4.51 -12.09 7.70
C ILE A 165 -3.96 -13.16 6.75
N GLY A 166 -2.65 -13.47 6.83
CA GLY A 166 -1.98 -14.48 6.00
C GLY A 166 -1.44 -13.92 4.67
N VAL A 167 -1.19 -12.62 4.59
CA VAL A 167 -0.55 -11.96 3.45
C VAL A 167 0.90 -11.62 3.81
N ASN A 168 1.85 -12.20 3.08
CA ASN A 168 3.29 -11.96 3.30
C ASN A 168 3.77 -10.69 2.57
N CYS A 169 3.13 -9.55 2.89
CA CYS A 169 3.47 -8.26 2.30
C CYS A 169 4.83 -7.72 2.77
N GLY A 170 5.38 -6.76 2.02
CA GLY A 170 6.49 -5.92 2.47
C GLY A 170 6.03 -4.83 3.43
N ILE A 171 6.91 -3.84 3.70
CA ILE A 171 6.64 -2.78 4.69
C ILE A 171 6.09 -1.49 4.06
N MET A 172 6.11 -1.36 2.73
CA MET A 172 5.85 -0.12 2.00
C MET A 172 4.55 0.56 2.40
N ASP A 173 3.48 -0.21 2.50
CA ASP A 173 2.12 0.32 2.69
C ASP A 173 1.96 0.96 4.06
N GLN A 174 2.35 0.24 5.09
CA GLN A 174 2.30 0.72 6.48
C GLN A 174 3.29 1.87 6.70
N PHE A 175 4.49 1.76 6.09
CA PHE A 175 5.47 2.85 6.13
C PHE A 175 4.88 4.13 5.56
N ALA A 176 4.29 4.08 4.36
CA ALA A 176 3.70 5.25 3.72
C ALA A 176 2.56 5.86 4.55
N SER A 177 1.70 5.01 5.13
CA SER A 177 0.61 5.45 5.99
C SER A 177 1.10 6.14 7.28
N VAL A 178 2.21 5.69 7.86
CA VAL A 178 2.74 6.24 9.11
C VAL A 178 3.61 7.48 8.88
N PHE A 179 4.49 7.46 7.86
CA PHE A 179 5.51 8.49 7.62
C PHE A 179 5.08 9.57 6.63
N GLY A 180 3.92 9.45 6.00
CA GLY A 180 3.44 10.40 5.01
C GLY A 180 3.62 11.86 5.44
N LYS A 181 4.00 12.70 4.49
CA LYS A 181 4.16 14.15 4.67
C LYS A 181 3.57 14.86 3.46
N LYS A 182 2.65 15.77 3.73
CA LYS A 182 1.97 16.53 2.68
C LYS A 182 2.94 17.11 1.66
N GLY A 183 2.64 16.89 0.38
CA GLY A 183 3.44 17.38 -0.73
C GLY A 183 4.80 16.68 -0.89
N ASN A 184 5.01 15.50 -0.29
CA ASN A 184 6.26 14.75 -0.45
C ASN A 184 5.99 13.28 -0.77
N LEU A 185 6.72 12.74 -1.73
CA LEU A 185 6.94 11.31 -1.89
C LEU A 185 8.13 10.88 -1.02
N MET A 186 8.31 9.57 -0.86
CA MET A 186 9.36 9.03 0.01
C MET A 186 10.10 7.91 -0.70
N ARG A 187 11.43 7.99 -0.79
CA ARG A 187 12.25 6.84 -1.13
C ARG A 187 12.59 6.11 0.16
N LEU A 188 12.12 4.88 0.29
CA LEU A 188 12.49 3.99 1.40
C LEU A 188 13.44 2.91 0.88
N ASP A 189 14.57 2.73 1.54
CA ASP A 189 15.37 1.50 1.46
C ASP A 189 14.77 0.47 2.43
N CYS A 190 14.09 -0.54 1.89
CA CYS A 190 13.39 -1.54 2.71
C CYS A 190 14.33 -2.47 3.47
N ARG A 191 15.62 -2.50 3.15
CA ARG A 191 16.64 -3.27 3.87
C ARG A 191 17.13 -2.55 5.12
N SER A 192 17.56 -1.29 4.97
CA SER A 192 18.08 -0.50 6.10
C SER A 192 17.01 0.19 6.92
N GLY A 193 15.84 0.45 6.33
CA GLY A 193 14.78 1.28 6.89
C GLY A 193 15.06 2.79 6.78
N GLU A 194 16.17 3.18 6.14
CA GLU A 194 16.48 4.58 5.87
C GLU A 194 15.58 5.13 4.77
N PHE A 195 15.18 6.37 4.89
CA PHE A 195 14.31 6.99 3.91
C PHE A 195 14.61 8.47 3.72
N GLU A 196 14.15 8.99 2.59
CA GLU A 196 14.32 10.38 2.20
C GLU A 196 13.02 10.93 1.60
N TYR A 197 12.69 12.18 1.93
CA TYR A 197 11.55 12.89 1.35
C TYR A 197 11.94 13.59 0.05
N PHE A 198 11.11 13.41 -0.97
CA PHE A 198 11.21 14.10 -2.26
C PHE A 198 10.00 15.02 -2.41
N PRO A 199 10.21 16.34 -2.52
CA PRO A 199 9.12 17.26 -2.78
C PRO A 199 8.36 16.86 -4.05
N TRP A 200 7.05 16.73 -3.93
CA TRP A 200 6.17 16.45 -5.04
C TRP A 200 5.37 17.71 -5.40
N ASN A 201 5.85 18.45 -6.36
CA ASN A 201 5.21 19.64 -6.89
C ASN A 201 5.38 19.69 -8.42
N PRO A 202 4.77 18.76 -9.16
CA PRO A 202 4.95 18.65 -10.60
C PRO A 202 4.22 19.79 -11.29
N THR A 203 4.95 20.85 -11.68
CA THR A 203 4.39 21.93 -12.47
C THR A 203 4.04 21.43 -13.87
N GLY A 204 2.77 21.59 -14.26
CA GLY A 204 2.26 21.17 -15.56
C GLY A 204 1.87 19.70 -15.66
N TYR A 205 1.91 18.94 -14.55
CA TYR A 205 1.52 17.53 -14.52
C TYR A 205 0.56 17.24 -13.36
N LYS A 206 -0.28 16.22 -13.55
CA LYS A 206 -1.16 15.65 -12.53
C LYS A 206 -0.91 14.15 -12.38
N LEU A 207 -1.10 13.63 -11.16
CA LEU A 207 -1.26 12.20 -10.95
C LEU A 207 -2.74 11.85 -10.85
N VAL A 208 -3.14 10.85 -11.63
CA VAL A 208 -4.51 10.34 -11.61
C VAL A 208 -4.51 8.83 -11.61
N LEU A 209 -5.37 8.24 -10.78
CA LEU A 209 -5.62 6.80 -10.79
C LEU A 209 -6.87 6.53 -11.62
N ILE A 210 -6.81 5.48 -12.45
CA ILE A 210 -7.99 4.92 -13.11
C ILE A 210 -8.22 3.53 -12.53
N ASN A 211 -9.25 3.41 -11.68
CA ASN A 211 -9.61 2.13 -11.06
C ASN A 211 -10.47 1.30 -12.03
N SER A 212 -9.95 0.16 -12.43
CA SER A 212 -10.64 -0.79 -13.31
C SER A 212 -11.89 -1.42 -12.68
N CYS A 213 -12.07 -1.29 -11.36
CA CYS A 213 -13.10 -1.99 -10.60
C CYS A 213 -13.05 -3.52 -10.75
N VAL A 214 -11.92 -4.07 -11.18
CA VAL A 214 -11.64 -5.49 -11.06
C VAL A 214 -11.32 -5.76 -9.60
N LYS A 215 -12.03 -6.71 -8.99
CA LYS A 215 -11.80 -7.07 -7.59
C LYS A 215 -10.38 -7.56 -7.42
N HIS A 216 -9.72 -7.01 -6.42
CA HIS A 216 -8.37 -7.31 -6.04
C HIS A 216 -8.39 -7.89 -4.61
N GLU A 217 -8.12 -9.17 -4.49
CA GLU A 217 -7.96 -9.84 -3.21
C GLU A 217 -6.56 -10.48 -3.19
N LEU A 218 -5.66 -9.97 -2.33
CA LEU A 218 -4.32 -10.54 -2.18
C LEU A 218 -4.37 -11.89 -1.46
N VAL A 219 -5.33 -12.05 -0.53
CA VAL A 219 -5.56 -13.32 0.16
C VAL A 219 -6.03 -14.37 -0.83
N GLY A 220 -5.27 -15.47 -0.95
CA GLY A 220 -5.58 -16.55 -1.90
C GLY A 220 -5.21 -16.26 -3.36
N SER A 221 -4.62 -15.10 -3.64
CA SER A 221 -4.07 -14.79 -4.96
C SER A 221 -2.65 -15.36 -5.12
N PRO A 222 -2.09 -15.38 -6.36
CA PRO A 222 -0.70 -15.74 -6.61
C PRO A 222 0.35 -14.74 -6.07
N TYR A 223 -0.04 -13.79 -5.21
CA TYR A 223 0.89 -12.81 -4.63
C TYR A 223 2.04 -13.48 -3.87
N ASN A 224 1.71 -14.44 -2.99
CA ASN A 224 2.74 -15.18 -2.24
C ASN A 224 3.64 -16.01 -3.17
N ASP A 225 3.13 -16.49 -4.32
CA ASP A 225 3.95 -17.22 -5.29
C ASP A 225 5.02 -16.33 -5.93
N ARG A 226 4.75 -15.04 -6.10
CA ARG A 226 5.73 -14.05 -6.60
C ARG A 226 6.90 -13.89 -5.64
N ARG A 227 6.60 -13.82 -4.34
CA ARG A 227 7.62 -13.79 -3.29
C ARG A 227 8.43 -15.09 -3.26
N ASN A 228 7.76 -16.24 -3.31
CA ASN A 228 8.43 -17.54 -3.33
C ASN A 228 9.41 -17.66 -4.52
N SER A 229 9.04 -17.18 -5.71
CA SER A 229 9.94 -17.16 -6.87
C SER A 229 11.23 -16.37 -6.61
N CYS A 230 11.13 -15.22 -5.97
CA CYS A 230 12.29 -14.43 -5.58
C CYS A 230 13.17 -15.18 -4.56
N GLU A 231 12.55 -15.79 -3.55
CA GLU A 231 13.24 -16.57 -2.52
C GLU A 231 13.94 -17.82 -3.11
N ASN A 232 13.35 -18.47 -4.12
CA ASN A 232 13.98 -19.58 -4.85
C ASN A 232 15.27 -19.13 -5.53
N CYS A 233 15.28 -17.97 -6.20
CA CYS A 233 16.48 -17.42 -6.83
C CYS A 233 17.56 -17.09 -5.80
N VAL A 234 17.19 -16.44 -4.67
CA VAL A 234 18.13 -16.15 -3.57
C VAL A 234 18.77 -17.43 -3.04
N LYS A 235 17.95 -18.48 -2.82
CA LYS A 235 18.45 -19.78 -2.36
C LYS A 235 19.44 -20.40 -3.35
N ALA A 236 19.12 -20.39 -4.64
CA ALA A 236 19.99 -20.93 -5.68
C ALA A 236 21.32 -20.16 -5.79
N ILE A 237 21.29 -18.82 -5.69
CA ILE A 237 22.52 -18.01 -5.66
C ILE A 237 23.35 -18.35 -4.42
N LYS A 238 22.74 -18.49 -3.24
CA LYS A 238 23.44 -18.83 -2.01
C LYS A 238 24.07 -20.23 -2.05
N GLU A 239 23.45 -21.17 -2.74
CA GLU A 239 24.00 -22.52 -2.94
C GLU A 239 25.24 -22.48 -3.85
N LEU A 240 25.31 -21.57 -4.83
CA LEU A 240 26.47 -21.38 -5.71
C LEU A 240 27.60 -20.58 -5.05
N HIS A 241 27.23 -19.59 -4.24
CA HIS A 241 28.11 -18.63 -3.60
C HIS A 241 27.91 -18.66 -2.07
N PRO A 242 28.28 -19.76 -1.38
CA PRO A 242 28.03 -19.95 0.05
C PRO A 242 28.75 -18.91 0.93
N GLU A 243 29.81 -18.29 0.41
CA GLU A 243 30.55 -17.21 1.07
C GLU A 243 29.80 -15.86 1.03
N LYS A 244 28.80 -15.73 0.16
CA LYS A 244 28.04 -14.48 -0.01
C LYS A 244 26.94 -14.37 1.03
N GLU A 245 26.91 -13.26 1.74
CA GLU A 245 25.77 -12.89 2.57
C GLU A 245 24.63 -12.33 1.69
N ILE A 246 23.80 -13.23 1.17
CA ILE A 246 22.60 -12.88 0.42
C ILE A 246 21.36 -13.33 1.18
N THR A 247 20.42 -12.41 1.40
CA THR A 247 19.15 -12.65 2.09
C THR A 247 17.94 -12.32 1.22
N THR A 248 18.12 -11.42 0.25
CA THR A 248 17.07 -10.98 -0.68
C THR A 248 17.68 -10.73 -2.07
N LEU A 249 16.84 -10.49 -3.08
CA LEU A 249 17.32 -10.08 -4.42
C LEU A 249 17.99 -8.69 -4.44
N ARG A 250 17.94 -7.94 -3.34
CA ARG A 250 18.68 -6.67 -3.20
C ARG A 250 20.19 -6.85 -3.39
N GLU A 251 20.73 -7.95 -2.88
CA GLU A 251 22.16 -8.29 -2.94
C GLU A 251 22.54 -9.01 -4.24
N ALA A 252 21.56 -9.47 -5.03
CA ALA A 252 21.81 -10.21 -6.26
C ALA A 252 22.33 -9.30 -7.39
N THR A 253 23.16 -9.88 -8.26
CA THR A 253 23.65 -9.24 -9.49
C THR A 253 23.07 -9.91 -10.74
N TRP A 254 23.21 -9.23 -11.89
CA TRP A 254 22.78 -9.78 -13.18
C TRP A 254 23.56 -11.02 -13.59
N GLU A 255 24.85 -11.08 -13.25
CA GLU A 255 25.75 -12.22 -13.49
C GLU A 255 25.29 -13.44 -12.71
N GLU A 256 25.01 -13.28 -11.42
CA GLU A 256 24.53 -14.37 -10.54
C GLU A 256 23.15 -14.89 -10.99
N LEU A 257 22.27 -14.00 -11.45
CA LEU A 257 20.99 -14.42 -11.97
C LEU A 257 21.15 -15.31 -13.21
N LYS A 258 22.13 -15.00 -14.07
CA LYS A 258 22.48 -15.82 -15.23
C LYS A 258 23.09 -17.18 -14.84
N GLU A 259 23.91 -17.23 -13.78
CA GLU A 259 24.54 -18.46 -13.29
C GLU A 259 23.55 -19.49 -12.73
N ILE A 260 22.38 -19.02 -12.27
CA ILE A 260 21.30 -19.88 -11.76
C ILE A 260 20.29 -20.28 -12.83
N GLU A 261 20.43 -19.82 -14.09
CA GLU A 261 19.62 -20.31 -15.19
C GLU A 261 19.69 -21.84 -15.30
N GLY A 262 18.51 -22.50 -15.39
CA GLY A 262 18.40 -23.95 -15.38
C GLY A 262 18.49 -24.62 -14.00
N LYS A 263 18.79 -23.88 -12.92
CA LYS A 263 18.75 -24.38 -11.54
C LYS A 263 17.44 -24.05 -10.82
N VAL A 264 16.76 -23.00 -11.27
CA VAL A 264 15.41 -22.60 -10.89
C VAL A 264 14.51 -22.59 -12.10
N SER A 265 13.21 -22.39 -11.95
CA SER A 265 12.28 -22.31 -13.07
C SER A 265 12.54 -21.07 -13.94
N ALA A 266 12.19 -21.14 -15.21
CA ALA A 266 12.26 -19.99 -16.12
C ALA A 266 11.36 -18.81 -15.62
N GLU A 267 10.27 -19.13 -14.93
CA GLU A 267 9.39 -18.16 -14.31
C GLU A 267 10.09 -17.44 -13.15
N ASP A 268 10.83 -18.17 -12.30
CA ASP A 268 11.57 -17.57 -11.19
C ASP A 268 12.63 -16.59 -11.72
N ILE A 269 13.34 -16.95 -12.79
CA ILE A 269 14.32 -16.07 -13.46
C ILE A 269 13.63 -14.80 -14.00
N LYS A 270 12.50 -14.91 -14.68
CA LYS A 270 11.75 -13.75 -15.19
C LYS A 270 11.37 -12.80 -14.07
N ARG A 271 10.85 -13.34 -12.96
CA ARG A 271 10.43 -12.55 -11.80
C ARG A 271 11.62 -11.86 -11.13
N ALA A 272 12.72 -12.57 -10.93
CA ALA A 272 13.94 -11.97 -10.39
C ALA A 272 14.53 -10.90 -11.31
N THR A 273 14.49 -11.10 -12.64
CA THR A 273 14.88 -10.11 -13.65
C THR A 273 14.08 -8.81 -13.50
N PHE A 274 12.75 -8.92 -13.32
CA PHE A 274 11.92 -7.73 -13.07
C PHE A 274 12.38 -7.00 -11.82
N VAL A 275 12.60 -7.70 -10.69
CA VAL A 275 12.99 -7.09 -9.40
C VAL A 275 14.33 -6.37 -9.50
N LEU A 276 15.34 -6.99 -10.13
CA LEU A 276 16.63 -6.34 -10.33
C LEU A 276 16.49 -5.05 -11.16
N GLY A 277 15.73 -5.11 -12.27
CA GLY A 277 15.49 -3.96 -13.12
C GLY A 277 14.67 -2.86 -12.43
N GLU A 278 13.70 -3.24 -11.58
CA GLU A 278 12.86 -2.27 -10.85
C GLU A 278 13.67 -1.46 -9.83
N LYS A 279 14.63 -2.09 -9.17
CA LYS A 279 15.60 -1.40 -8.30
C LYS A 279 16.28 -0.24 -9.04
N ASP A 280 16.77 -0.51 -10.24
CA ASP A 280 17.49 0.50 -11.04
C ASP A 280 16.53 1.60 -11.55
N ARG A 281 15.29 1.25 -11.90
CA ARG A 281 14.24 2.20 -12.31
C ARG A 281 13.87 3.16 -11.19
N VAL A 282 13.73 2.68 -9.95
CA VAL A 282 13.44 3.56 -8.80
C VAL A 282 14.52 4.62 -8.63
N LEU A 283 15.79 4.24 -8.67
CA LEU A 283 16.92 5.20 -8.54
C LEU A 283 16.92 6.20 -9.69
N ALA A 284 16.71 5.74 -10.93
CA ALA A 284 16.63 6.62 -12.09
C ALA A 284 15.47 7.63 -11.99
N VAL A 285 14.33 7.23 -11.43
CA VAL A 285 13.18 8.13 -11.17
C VAL A 285 13.51 9.16 -10.11
N CYS A 286 14.23 8.79 -9.03
CA CYS A 286 14.66 9.74 -8.02
C CYS A 286 15.58 10.82 -8.64
N ASP A 287 16.59 10.41 -9.42
CA ASP A 287 17.50 11.32 -10.12
C ASP A 287 16.77 12.22 -11.12
N ALA A 288 15.77 11.70 -11.82
CA ALA A 288 14.96 12.45 -12.78
C ALA A 288 14.09 13.51 -12.08
N LEU A 289 13.46 13.15 -10.94
CA LEU A 289 12.63 14.08 -10.16
C LEU A 289 13.45 15.26 -9.61
N GLU A 290 14.67 15.02 -9.13
CA GLU A 290 15.56 16.10 -8.68
C GLU A 290 15.90 17.11 -9.78
N LYS A 291 15.88 16.64 -11.04
CA LYS A 291 16.13 17.46 -12.24
C LYS A 291 14.87 18.04 -12.87
N GLY A 292 13.67 17.67 -12.34
CA GLY A 292 12.38 18.03 -12.93
C GLY A 292 12.12 17.35 -14.29
N ASP A 293 12.77 16.21 -14.56
CA ASP A 293 12.65 15.45 -15.81
C ASP A 293 11.49 14.45 -15.69
N TYR A 294 10.26 14.94 -15.87
CA TYR A 294 9.05 14.13 -15.80
C TYR A 294 8.88 13.17 -16.99
N GLU A 295 9.55 13.44 -18.12
CA GLU A 295 9.52 12.53 -19.28
C GLU A 295 10.28 11.23 -18.95
N THR A 296 11.46 11.32 -18.34
CA THR A 296 12.18 10.14 -17.85
C THR A 296 11.38 9.40 -16.79
N VAL A 297 10.71 10.10 -15.85
CA VAL A 297 9.81 9.45 -14.87
C VAL A 297 8.74 8.65 -15.57
N GLY A 298 8.06 9.25 -16.54
CA GLY A 298 6.99 8.58 -17.30
C GLY A 298 7.48 7.37 -18.10
N GLN A 299 8.64 7.48 -18.75
CA GLN A 299 9.27 6.37 -19.45
C GLN A 299 9.52 5.19 -18.51
N LYS A 300 10.08 5.44 -17.31
CA LYS A 300 10.32 4.39 -16.31
C LYS A 300 9.01 3.78 -15.78
N MET A 301 7.95 4.55 -15.67
CA MET A 301 6.62 4.01 -15.34
C MET A 301 6.12 3.01 -16.40
N TYR A 302 6.28 3.30 -17.70
CA TYR A 302 5.93 2.36 -18.77
C TYR A 302 6.80 1.11 -18.79
N GLU A 303 8.11 1.26 -18.55
CA GLU A 303 9.04 0.11 -18.42
C GLU A 303 8.62 -0.79 -17.25
N THR A 304 8.25 -0.20 -16.11
CA THR A 304 7.72 -0.93 -14.96
C THR A 304 6.41 -1.65 -15.29
N HIS A 305 5.47 -0.99 -15.99
CA HIS A 305 4.23 -1.63 -16.39
C HIS A 305 4.48 -2.86 -17.28
N TYR A 306 5.36 -2.73 -18.26
CA TYR A 306 5.74 -3.84 -19.12
C TYR A 306 6.28 -5.02 -18.30
N GLY A 307 7.22 -4.76 -17.39
CA GLY A 307 7.79 -5.79 -16.51
C GLY A 307 6.74 -6.44 -15.60
N LEU A 308 5.84 -5.65 -15.00
CA LEU A 308 4.73 -6.16 -14.16
C LEU A 308 3.76 -7.02 -14.97
N SER A 309 3.47 -6.64 -16.21
CA SER A 309 2.55 -7.38 -17.08
C SER A 309 3.18 -8.64 -17.68
N LYS A 310 4.43 -8.59 -18.17
CA LYS A 310 5.04 -9.66 -18.99
C LYS A 310 6.03 -10.54 -18.23
N ASP A 311 6.76 -9.97 -17.28
CA ASP A 311 7.81 -10.70 -16.56
C ASP A 311 7.33 -11.15 -15.17
N TYR A 312 6.65 -10.26 -14.46
CA TYR A 312 6.13 -10.55 -13.12
C TYR A 312 4.72 -11.14 -13.12
N GLU A 313 3.99 -10.95 -14.22
CA GLU A 313 2.66 -11.53 -14.49
C GLU A 313 1.63 -11.22 -13.40
N VAL A 314 1.55 -9.94 -13.02
CA VAL A 314 0.59 -9.41 -12.04
C VAL A 314 -0.44 -8.47 -12.65
N SER A 315 -0.47 -8.34 -13.99
CA SER A 315 -1.49 -7.56 -14.68
C SER A 315 -2.77 -8.35 -14.91
N CYS A 316 -3.78 -7.67 -15.42
CA CYS A 316 -4.96 -8.24 -16.04
C CYS A 316 -5.30 -7.47 -17.32
N GLU A 317 -6.19 -8.03 -18.13
CA GLU A 317 -6.55 -7.44 -19.43
C GLU A 317 -7.04 -6.00 -19.30
N GLU A 318 -7.82 -5.71 -18.25
CA GLU A 318 -8.37 -4.39 -18.03
C GLU A 318 -7.29 -3.34 -17.68
N LEU A 319 -6.26 -3.72 -16.93
CA LEU A 319 -5.15 -2.83 -16.58
C LEU A 319 -4.23 -2.60 -17.78
N ASP A 320 -3.92 -3.63 -18.55
CA ASP A 320 -3.16 -3.51 -19.79
C ASP A 320 -3.90 -2.61 -20.79
N PHE A 321 -5.23 -2.77 -20.92
CA PHE A 321 -6.05 -1.93 -21.79
C PHE A 321 -6.06 -0.45 -21.37
N LEU A 322 -6.11 -0.16 -20.06
CA LEU A 322 -5.99 1.22 -19.56
C LEU A 322 -4.61 1.81 -19.86
N ASN A 323 -3.55 1.02 -19.74
CA ASN A 323 -2.20 1.45 -20.10
C ASN A 323 -2.06 1.72 -21.60
N ASP A 324 -2.68 0.91 -22.46
CA ASP A 324 -2.69 1.14 -23.90
C ASP A 324 -3.44 2.43 -24.27
N ILE A 325 -4.58 2.71 -23.62
CA ILE A 325 -5.28 4.00 -23.78
C ILE A 325 -4.40 5.17 -23.36
N ALA A 326 -3.65 5.03 -22.25
CA ALA A 326 -2.73 6.07 -21.81
C ALA A 326 -1.66 6.37 -22.89
N LYS A 327 -1.09 5.35 -23.53
CA LYS A 327 -0.14 5.51 -24.66
C LYS A 327 -0.80 6.19 -25.86
N GLU A 328 -2.01 5.75 -26.25
CA GLU A 328 -2.77 6.37 -27.35
C GLU A 328 -3.06 7.86 -27.10
N CYS A 329 -3.29 8.25 -25.86
CA CYS A 329 -3.53 9.64 -25.45
C CYS A 329 -2.24 10.42 -25.19
N SER A 330 -1.06 9.87 -25.48
CA SER A 330 0.25 10.49 -25.23
C SER A 330 0.45 10.89 -23.76
N VAL A 331 -0.09 10.11 -22.82
CA VAL A 331 0.13 10.28 -21.38
C VAL A 331 1.61 10.04 -21.09
N THR A 332 2.23 10.94 -20.31
CA THR A 332 3.66 10.91 -20.02
C THR A 332 4.13 9.61 -19.37
N GLY A 333 3.34 9.05 -18.42
CA GLY A 333 3.65 7.76 -17.81
C GLY A 333 2.41 7.07 -17.27
N SER A 334 2.36 5.73 -17.39
CA SER A 334 1.25 4.92 -16.88
C SER A 334 1.75 3.53 -16.48
N ARG A 335 1.24 3.02 -15.36
CA ARG A 335 1.53 1.67 -14.90
C ARG A 335 0.49 1.14 -13.89
N ILE A 336 0.48 -0.15 -13.69
CA ILE A 336 -0.25 -0.81 -12.61
C ILE A 336 0.28 -0.31 -11.26
N MET A 337 -0.59 -0.06 -10.29
CA MET A 337 -0.22 0.36 -8.95
C MET A 337 -0.62 -0.70 -7.91
N GLY A 338 0.30 -0.98 -6.97
CA GLY A 338 0.10 -1.96 -5.90
C GLY A 338 0.44 -3.39 -6.33
N GLY A 339 -0.12 -4.36 -5.62
CA GLY A 339 0.17 -5.79 -5.83
C GLY A 339 -0.29 -6.40 -7.15
N GLY A 340 -1.04 -5.66 -7.97
CA GLY A 340 -1.57 -6.15 -9.24
C GLY A 340 -2.84 -7.00 -9.10
N PHE A 341 -3.12 -7.84 -10.09
CA PHE A 341 -4.31 -8.71 -10.24
C PHE A 341 -5.65 -7.96 -10.31
N GLY A 342 -5.63 -6.66 -10.52
CA GLY A 342 -6.75 -5.72 -10.55
C GLY A 342 -6.34 -4.37 -9.94
N GLY A 343 -7.33 -3.57 -9.55
CA GLY A 343 -7.08 -2.25 -8.97
C GLY A 343 -6.91 -1.15 -10.01
N CYS A 344 -5.91 -0.29 -9.82
CA CYS A 344 -5.72 0.93 -10.61
C CYS A 344 -4.49 0.89 -11.51
N THR A 345 -4.56 1.68 -12.59
CA THR A 345 -3.35 2.31 -13.14
C THR A 345 -3.09 3.64 -12.46
N ILE A 346 -1.80 3.96 -12.21
CA ILE A 346 -1.35 5.30 -11.84
C ILE A 346 -0.77 5.97 -13.08
N ASN A 347 -1.21 7.21 -13.34
CA ASN A 347 -0.90 7.91 -14.58
C ASN A 347 -0.33 9.29 -14.24
N LEU A 348 0.83 9.60 -14.81
CA LEU A 348 1.46 10.93 -14.82
C LEU A 348 1.04 11.62 -16.11
N VAL A 349 0.17 12.61 -16.01
CA VAL A 349 -0.50 13.23 -17.15
C VAL A 349 -0.17 14.71 -17.23
N ALA A 350 0.31 15.17 -18.39
CA ALA A 350 0.43 16.60 -18.64
C ALA A 350 -0.94 17.29 -18.53
N GLU A 351 -1.01 18.46 -17.90
CA GLU A 351 -2.28 19.11 -17.56
C GLU A 351 -3.17 19.34 -18.78
N GLU A 352 -2.58 19.71 -19.93
CA GLU A 352 -3.30 19.91 -21.19
C GLU A 352 -3.91 18.62 -21.78
N LEU A 353 -3.39 17.46 -21.42
CA LEU A 353 -3.90 16.17 -21.90
C LEU A 353 -4.91 15.54 -20.94
N TYR A 354 -5.01 16.05 -19.71
CA TYR A 354 -5.78 15.44 -18.62
C TYR A 354 -7.24 15.16 -18.99
N ASP A 355 -7.97 16.17 -19.44
CA ASP A 355 -9.42 16.05 -19.74
C ASP A 355 -9.67 15.08 -20.90
N ASN A 356 -8.82 15.12 -21.95
CA ASN A 356 -8.91 14.21 -23.07
C ASN A 356 -8.62 12.76 -22.65
N PHE A 357 -7.56 12.55 -21.87
CA PHE A 357 -7.19 11.22 -21.36
C PHE A 357 -8.31 10.62 -20.50
N VAL A 358 -8.78 11.36 -19.49
CA VAL A 358 -9.84 10.89 -18.57
C VAL A 358 -11.10 10.53 -19.33
N LYS A 359 -11.57 11.42 -20.24
CA LYS A 359 -12.75 11.17 -21.06
C LYS A 359 -12.58 9.92 -21.95
N THR A 360 -11.42 9.76 -22.57
CA THR A 360 -11.12 8.62 -23.46
C THR A 360 -11.05 7.34 -22.69
N ALA A 361 -10.33 7.33 -21.53
CA ALA A 361 -10.20 6.16 -20.68
C ALA A 361 -11.57 5.66 -20.20
N VAL A 362 -12.40 6.58 -19.69
CA VAL A 362 -13.74 6.22 -19.20
C VAL A 362 -14.60 5.68 -20.32
N SER A 363 -14.68 6.37 -21.47
CA SER A 363 -15.59 5.97 -22.57
C SER A 363 -15.16 4.67 -23.24
N LYS A 364 -13.87 4.46 -23.53
CA LYS A 364 -13.37 3.23 -24.15
C LYS A 364 -13.48 2.04 -23.21
N PHE A 365 -13.17 2.24 -21.92
CA PHE A 365 -13.26 1.18 -20.92
C PHE A 365 -14.72 0.72 -20.71
N GLU A 366 -15.64 1.68 -20.55
CA GLU A 366 -17.08 1.39 -20.42
C GLU A 366 -17.64 0.69 -21.66
N ALA A 367 -17.24 1.12 -22.87
CA ALA A 367 -17.64 0.48 -24.11
C ALA A 367 -17.14 -0.98 -24.23
N LYS A 368 -15.93 -1.27 -23.76
CA LYS A 368 -15.35 -2.62 -23.84
C LYS A 368 -15.86 -3.57 -22.76
N TYR A 369 -15.97 -3.08 -21.50
CA TYR A 369 -16.23 -3.94 -20.35
C TYR A 369 -17.62 -3.78 -19.74
N GLY A 370 -18.46 -2.86 -20.26
CA GLY A 370 -19.82 -2.64 -19.77
C GLY A 370 -19.90 -2.05 -18.36
N LYS A 371 -18.77 -1.61 -17.79
CA LYS A 371 -18.68 -0.98 -16.46
C LYS A 371 -17.82 0.27 -16.53
N LYS A 372 -18.21 1.28 -15.77
CA LYS A 372 -17.49 2.55 -15.73
C LYS A 372 -16.32 2.46 -14.75
N PRO A 373 -15.09 2.81 -15.16
CA PRO A 373 -13.96 2.90 -14.26
C PRO A 373 -14.12 4.12 -13.35
N ILE A 374 -13.44 4.09 -12.17
CA ILE A 374 -13.46 5.21 -11.24
C ILE A 374 -12.18 6.03 -11.42
N VAL A 375 -12.34 7.31 -11.62
CA VAL A 375 -11.23 8.28 -11.73
C VAL A 375 -10.98 8.89 -10.36
N ILE A 376 -9.72 8.90 -9.91
CA ILE A 376 -9.31 9.40 -8.61
C ILE A 376 -8.11 10.32 -8.79
N ASP A 377 -8.32 11.63 -8.55
CA ASP A 377 -7.21 12.57 -8.50
C ASP A 377 -6.38 12.32 -7.25
N VAL A 378 -5.06 12.30 -7.42
CA VAL A 378 -4.10 12.05 -6.34
C VAL A 378 -3.68 13.37 -5.73
N VAL A 379 -3.90 13.50 -4.43
CA VAL A 379 -3.37 14.59 -3.61
C VAL A 379 -2.51 13.97 -2.51
N ILE A 380 -1.24 14.38 -2.46
CA ILE A 380 -0.29 13.88 -1.46
C ILE A 380 -0.56 14.53 -0.11
N GLY A 381 -0.91 13.71 0.85
CA GLY A 381 -1.37 14.08 2.19
C GLY A 381 -0.38 13.78 3.32
N ASP A 382 -0.82 14.01 4.55
CA ASP A 382 -0.07 13.70 5.76
C ASP A 382 -0.32 12.26 6.23
N GLY A 383 0.65 11.69 6.95
CA GLY A 383 0.59 10.38 7.58
C GLY A 383 -0.39 10.27 8.75
N SER A 384 -0.26 9.17 9.50
CA SER A 384 -1.08 8.87 10.68
C SER A 384 -0.98 9.97 11.72
N ARG A 385 -2.13 10.39 12.26
CA ARG A 385 -2.21 11.50 13.21
C ARG A 385 -3.46 11.46 14.06
N LYS A 386 -3.37 12.10 15.23
CA LYS A 386 -4.53 12.45 16.06
C LYS A 386 -5.19 13.70 15.46
N LEU A 387 -6.51 13.71 15.38
CA LEU A 387 -7.30 14.85 14.90
C LEU A 387 -7.90 15.67 16.04
N CYS A 388 -8.35 15.00 17.12
CA CYS A 388 -8.82 15.65 18.35
C CYS A 388 -8.89 14.65 19.52
#